data_1161a678da4d4f9ee137d1b8e2cbe405
#
_entry.id   1161a678da4d4f9ee137d1b8e2cbe405
#
_cell.length_a   1.000
_cell.length_b   1.000
_cell.length_c   1.000
_cell.angle_alpha   90.00
_cell.angle_beta   90.00
_cell.angle_gamma   90.00
#
_symmetry.space_group_name_H-M   'P 1'
#
loop_
_entity.id
_entity.type
_entity.pdbx_description
1 polymer ?
#
loop_
_entity_poly.entity_id
_entity_poly.type
_entity_poly.pdbx_seq_one_letter_code
_entity_poly.pdbx_strand_id
1 'polypeptide(L)'
;APDVTPEPTPEPTPEPFEPHAVDSTQPGNYILSTAIQVDGTTLADGEDYQDDTGIYMGYGSEYSSLNGVPTFRGNNFRDGGAYGTAQMTQKQFGNYWTHATGSLMDPIDGAYWSGNGWTGQPLIAEWPYETRQIMTSMHDWARNQETLVEVIYPSMDGYIYFLELETGKETRDAIYMGLTYKGTGTLDPRGYPLLYVGSGYNTS
;
A
#
# COMPACT_ATOMS: atom_id res chain seq x y z
N ALA A 1 -37.38 5.77 -55.84
CA ALA A 1 -37.41 4.79 -54.78
C ALA A 1 -36.53 5.34 -53.64
N PRO A 2 -36.94 5.34 -52.38
CA PRO A 2 -36.11 5.79 -51.27
C PRO A 2 -34.95 4.81 -51.08
N ASP A 3 -33.76 5.37 -50.98
CA ASP A 3 -32.51 4.64 -50.70
C ASP A 3 -32.57 4.14 -49.23
N VAL A 4 -32.74 2.85 -49.06
CA VAL A 4 -32.78 2.22 -47.73
C VAL A 4 -31.34 1.92 -47.35
N THR A 5 -30.75 2.78 -46.51
CA THR A 5 -29.46 2.51 -45.91
C THR A 5 -29.60 1.25 -45.02
N PRO A 6 -28.79 0.20 -45.21
CA PRO A 6 -28.88 -1.00 -44.36
C PRO A 6 -28.57 -0.66 -42.92
N GLU A 7 -29.38 -1.15 -42.00
CA GLU A 7 -29.19 -1.03 -40.55
C GLU A 7 -27.87 -1.70 -40.19
N PRO A 8 -27.00 -1.07 -39.35
CA PRO A 8 -25.74 -1.66 -38.97
C PRO A 8 -25.98 -2.98 -38.24
N THR A 9 -25.29 -4.02 -38.64
CA THR A 9 -25.29 -5.32 -37.97
C THR A 9 -24.77 -5.10 -36.52
N PRO A 10 -25.50 -5.52 -35.49
CA PRO A 10 -25.04 -5.36 -34.12
C PRO A 10 -23.70 -6.09 -33.95
N GLU A 11 -22.73 -5.40 -33.34
CA GLU A 11 -21.46 -6.02 -32.95
C GLU A 11 -21.75 -7.18 -31.97
N PRO A 12 -21.06 -8.32 -32.11
CA PRO A 12 -21.24 -9.43 -31.22
C PRO A 12 -20.90 -9.00 -29.79
N THR A 13 -21.82 -9.25 -28.87
CA THR A 13 -21.58 -9.04 -27.44
C THR A 13 -20.39 -9.91 -27.03
N PRO A 14 -19.32 -9.35 -26.45
CA PRO A 14 -18.20 -10.15 -26.01
C PRO A 14 -18.68 -11.18 -24.98
N GLU A 15 -18.22 -12.42 -25.13
CA GLU A 15 -18.53 -13.47 -24.14
C GLU A 15 -18.03 -13.03 -22.77
N PRO A 16 -18.75 -13.37 -21.68
CA PRO A 16 -18.31 -13.08 -20.34
C PRO A 16 -16.94 -13.73 -20.08
N PHE A 17 -15.97 -12.94 -19.63
CA PHE A 17 -14.66 -13.46 -19.23
C PHE A 17 -14.83 -14.20 -17.90
N GLU A 18 -14.61 -15.52 -17.89
CA GLU A 18 -14.53 -16.31 -16.67
C GLU A 18 -13.06 -16.39 -16.23
N PRO A 19 -12.69 -15.80 -15.08
CA PRO A 19 -11.34 -15.87 -14.56
C PRO A 19 -10.98 -17.35 -14.27
N HIS A 20 -9.85 -17.80 -14.79
CA HIS A 20 -9.32 -19.14 -14.54
C HIS A 20 -7.80 -19.11 -14.44
N ALA A 21 -7.24 -20.04 -13.67
CA ALA A 21 -5.80 -20.22 -13.62
C ALA A 21 -5.33 -20.84 -14.95
N VAL A 22 -4.27 -20.29 -15.52
CA VAL A 22 -3.61 -20.82 -16.71
C VAL A 22 -2.38 -21.63 -16.30
N ASP A 23 -2.10 -22.72 -17.00
CA ASP A 23 -1.01 -23.63 -16.66
C ASP A 23 0.35 -22.92 -16.56
N SER A 24 0.59 -21.92 -17.42
CA SER A 24 1.82 -21.14 -17.40
C SER A 24 2.03 -20.30 -16.13
N THR A 25 1.00 -20.09 -15.32
CA THR A 25 1.08 -19.33 -14.06
C THR A 25 1.00 -20.22 -12.82
N GLN A 26 0.97 -21.54 -12.99
CA GLN A 26 0.98 -22.46 -11.85
C GLN A 26 2.29 -22.33 -11.06
N PRO A 27 2.25 -22.23 -9.72
CA PRO A 27 3.45 -22.08 -8.90
C PRO A 27 4.51 -23.14 -9.14
N GLY A 28 4.10 -24.40 -9.40
CA GLY A 28 5.02 -25.52 -9.68
C GLY A 28 5.89 -25.34 -10.93
N ASN A 29 5.52 -24.42 -11.84
CA ASN A 29 6.33 -24.10 -13.01
C ASN A 29 7.50 -23.15 -12.69
N TYR A 30 7.48 -22.49 -11.52
CA TYR A 30 8.44 -21.44 -11.12
C TYR A 30 9.19 -21.80 -9.85
N ILE A 31 8.64 -22.66 -9.00
CA ILE A 31 9.28 -23.11 -7.77
C ILE A 31 10.09 -24.36 -8.09
N LEU A 32 11.40 -24.19 -8.25
CA LEU A 32 12.32 -25.27 -8.61
C LEU A 32 12.70 -26.14 -7.41
N SER A 33 12.74 -25.58 -6.22
CA SER A 33 12.99 -26.30 -4.98
C SER A 33 12.50 -25.50 -3.78
N THR A 34 12.06 -26.19 -2.74
CA THR A 34 11.77 -25.63 -1.42
C THR A 34 12.60 -26.40 -0.39
N ALA A 35 13.19 -25.67 0.56
CA ALA A 35 13.90 -26.27 1.66
C ALA A 35 13.63 -25.46 2.94
N ILE A 36 13.32 -26.16 4.02
CA ILE A 36 13.18 -25.59 5.36
C ILE A 36 14.31 -26.13 6.21
N GLN A 37 14.99 -25.26 6.95
CA GLN A 37 16.02 -25.66 7.91
C GLN A 37 15.47 -25.53 9.34
N VAL A 38 15.60 -26.61 10.09
CA VAL A 38 15.25 -26.67 11.51
C VAL A 38 16.48 -27.16 12.26
N ASP A 39 16.99 -26.39 13.20
CA ASP A 39 18.18 -26.69 14.00
C ASP A 39 19.39 -27.14 13.15
N GLY A 40 19.58 -26.48 12.01
CA GLY A 40 20.69 -26.79 11.10
C GLY A 40 20.48 -28.03 10.20
N THR A 41 19.34 -28.69 10.32
CA THR A 41 18.95 -29.81 9.45
C THR A 41 18.01 -29.32 8.37
N THR A 42 18.32 -29.64 7.11
CA THR A 42 17.44 -29.34 5.99
C THR A 42 16.39 -30.45 5.86
N LEU A 43 15.12 -30.08 5.93
CA LEU A 43 14.01 -30.97 5.60
C LEU A 43 13.87 -31.09 4.09
N ALA A 44 13.68 -32.31 3.58
CA ALA A 44 13.66 -32.62 2.15
C ALA A 44 12.48 -31.94 1.45
N ASP A 45 11.33 -31.88 2.12
CA ASP A 45 10.11 -31.22 1.67
C ASP A 45 9.53 -30.38 2.80
N GLY A 46 9.09 -29.17 2.50
CA GLY A 46 8.47 -28.28 3.48
C GLY A 46 7.19 -28.83 4.12
N GLU A 47 6.66 -29.93 3.59
CA GLU A 47 5.49 -30.64 4.12
C GLU A 47 5.74 -31.28 5.49
N ASP A 48 7.01 -31.61 5.80
CA ASP A 48 7.36 -32.24 7.07
C ASP A 48 7.54 -31.24 8.23
N TYR A 49 7.52 -29.92 7.93
CA TYR A 49 7.59 -28.91 8.98
C TYR A 49 6.21 -28.65 9.57
N GLN A 50 6.10 -28.92 10.87
CA GLN A 50 4.95 -28.52 11.66
C GLN A 50 5.43 -27.59 12.78
N ASP A 51 4.77 -26.41 12.88
CA ASP A 51 4.98 -25.51 13.99
C ASP A 51 4.13 -25.96 15.20
N ASP A 52 4.80 -26.58 16.15
CA ASP A 52 4.14 -27.07 17.38
C ASP A 52 3.75 -25.95 18.34
N THR A 53 4.20 -24.71 18.09
CA THR A 53 3.96 -23.58 19.00
C THR A 53 2.59 -22.94 18.81
N GLY A 54 1.91 -23.21 17.71
CA GLY A 54 0.53 -22.80 17.50
C GLY A 54 0.32 -21.29 17.57
N ILE A 55 1.08 -20.50 16.79
CA ILE A 55 0.90 -19.04 16.78
C ILE A 55 -0.49 -18.70 16.22
N TYR A 56 -1.38 -18.25 17.10
CA TYR A 56 -2.66 -17.70 16.67
C TYR A 56 -2.48 -16.22 16.26
N MET A 57 -2.66 -15.94 14.99
CA MET A 57 -2.49 -14.60 14.43
C MET A 57 -3.81 -13.78 14.37
N GLY A 58 -4.94 -14.36 14.73
CA GLY A 58 -6.26 -13.74 14.58
C GLY A 58 -6.72 -13.71 13.13
N TYR A 59 -7.79 -12.95 12.87
CA TYR A 59 -8.28 -12.72 11.50
C TYR A 59 -7.71 -11.42 10.94
N GLY A 60 -7.38 -11.39 9.65
CA GLY A 60 -6.88 -10.19 8.98
C GLY A 60 -7.83 -9.00 9.09
N SER A 61 -9.15 -9.26 9.05
CA SER A 61 -10.21 -8.25 9.22
C SER A 61 -10.26 -7.63 10.62
N GLU A 62 -9.67 -8.28 11.62
CA GLU A 62 -9.63 -7.82 13.02
C GLU A 62 -8.28 -7.20 13.39
N TYR A 63 -7.36 -7.12 12.44
CA TYR A 63 -6.00 -6.64 12.68
C TYR A 63 -5.97 -5.19 13.20
N SER A 64 -6.85 -4.33 12.72
CA SER A 64 -6.86 -2.92 13.06
C SER A 64 -8.28 -2.40 13.28
N SER A 65 -8.43 -1.53 14.27
CA SER A 65 -9.65 -0.73 14.47
C SER A 65 -9.70 0.52 13.56
N LEU A 66 -8.59 0.84 12.88
CA LEU A 66 -8.49 1.97 11.96
C LEU A 66 -8.96 1.55 10.56
N ASN A 67 -9.92 2.27 9.99
CA ASN A 67 -10.30 2.07 8.60
C ASN A 67 -9.19 2.61 7.68
N GLY A 68 -8.70 1.76 6.76
CA GLY A 68 -7.61 2.15 5.86
C GLY A 68 -6.68 1.00 5.50
N VAL A 69 -5.42 1.37 5.22
CA VAL A 69 -4.31 0.45 4.96
C VAL A 69 -3.19 0.77 5.97
N PRO A 70 -3.31 0.28 7.22
CA PRO A 70 -2.45 0.72 8.33
C PRO A 70 -1.05 0.11 8.32
N THR A 71 -0.77 -0.86 7.47
CA THR A 71 0.54 -1.50 7.31
C THR A 71 0.70 -2.06 5.89
N PHE A 72 1.85 -2.65 5.58
CA PHE A 72 2.08 -3.25 4.27
C PHE A 72 1.01 -4.29 3.93
N ARG A 73 0.27 -4.04 2.83
CA ARG A 73 -0.87 -4.83 2.37
C ARG A 73 -1.97 -5.03 3.42
N GLY A 74 -2.12 -4.04 4.33
CA GLY A 74 -3.30 -3.83 5.15
C GLY A 74 -3.33 -4.53 6.50
N ASN A 75 -2.77 -5.73 6.63
CA ASN A 75 -2.86 -6.51 7.86
C ASN A 75 -1.72 -7.53 8.01
N ASN A 76 -1.76 -8.33 9.08
CA ASN A 76 -0.78 -9.36 9.39
C ASN A 76 -0.70 -10.50 8.36
N PHE A 77 -1.76 -10.78 7.60
CA PHE A 77 -1.78 -11.75 6.50
C PHE A 77 -1.39 -11.12 5.15
N ARG A 78 -1.29 -9.80 5.06
CA ARG A 78 -0.95 -9.06 3.83
C ARG A 78 -1.95 -9.27 2.69
N ASP A 79 -3.22 -9.41 3.00
CA ASP A 79 -4.32 -9.65 2.05
C ASP A 79 -5.30 -8.48 1.89
N GLY A 80 -5.14 -7.40 2.69
CA GLY A 80 -6.00 -6.21 2.71
C GLY A 80 -5.33 -4.95 2.14
N GLY A 81 -4.60 -5.05 1.01
CA GLY A 81 -3.81 -3.93 0.46
C GLY A 81 -4.60 -2.87 -0.31
N ALA A 82 -5.92 -2.97 -0.39
CA ALA A 82 -6.78 -2.03 -1.11
C ALA A 82 -7.64 -1.21 -0.13
N TYR A 83 -7.95 0.03 -0.51
CA TYR A 83 -8.85 0.92 0.21
C TYR A 83 -9.92 1.45 -0.74
N GLY A 84 -11.18 1.38 -0.29
CA GLY A 84 -12.32 1.84 -1.07
C GLY A 84 -12.65 0.97 -2.28
N THR A 85 -13.59 1.46 -3.08
CA THR A 85 -14.05 0.81 -4.32
C THR A 85 -14.07 1.83 -5.44
N ALA A 86 -13.78 1.39 -6.66
CA ALA A 86 -13.86 2.23 -7.85
C ALA A 86 -14.88 1.65 -8.83
N GLN A 87 -15.78 2.51 -9.33
CA GLN A 87 -16.67 2.17 -10.43
C GLN A 87 -16.05 2.67 -11.73
N MET A 88 -15.48 1.78 -12.50
CA MET A 88 -14.85 2.11 -13.77
C MET A 88 -15.91 2.17 -14.88
N THR A 89 -16.21 3.38 -15.35
CA THR A 89 -17.16 3.63 -16.45
C THR A 89 -16.45 3.81 -17.79
N GLN A 90 -15.15 4.05 -17.80
CA GLN A 90 -14.33 4.25 -18.99
C GLN A 90 -13.05 3.41 -18.89
N LYS A 91 -12.58 2.88 -20.03
CA LYS A 91 -11.31 2.14 -20.14
C LYS A 91 -10.11 3.11 -20.25
N GLN A 92 -10.03 4.06 -19.33
CA GLN A 92 -9.03 5.12 -19.36
C GLN A 92 -8.62 5.49 -17.95
N PHE A 93 -7.31 5.65 -17.73
CA PHE A 93 -6.76 6.25 -16.52
C PHE A 93 -6.43 7.72 -16.80
N GLY A 94 -6.74 8.58 -15.83
CA GLY A 94 -6.35 9.98 -15.81
C GLY A 94 -5.48 10.29 -14.60
N ASN A 95 -4.75 11.40 -14.66
CA ASN A 95 -4.06 11.92 -13.50
C ASN A 95 -5.07 12.67 -12.63
N TYR A 96 -5.20 12.27 -11.36
CA TYR A 96 -6.12 12.89 -10.44
C TYR A 96 -5.46 14.05 -9.69
N TRP A 97 -4.33 13.78 -9.08
CA TRP A 97 -3.41 14.79 -8.52
C TRP A 97 -1.98 14.26 -8.47
N THR A 98 -1.03 15.15 -8.27
CA THR A 98 0.38 14.81 -8.09
C THR A 98 0.96 15.58 -6.92
N HIS A 99 1.86 14.95 -6.19
CA HIS A 99 2.68 15.59 -5.18
C HIS A 99 4.16 15.42 -5.56
N ALA A 100 4.91 16.53 -5.51
CA ALA A 100 6.33 16.50 -5.83
C ALA A 100 7.12 16.08 -4.59
N THR A 101 7.99 15.09 -4.73
CA THR A 101 8.97 14.71 -3.71
C THR A 101 10.33 15.34 -4.01
N GLY A 102 11.18 15.42 -3.00
CA GLY A 102 12.54 15.91 -3.12
C GLY A 102 13.56 14.81 -3.43
N SER A 103 14.76 15.03 -2.96
CA SER A 103 15.88 14.09 -3.05
C SER A 103 16.78 14.23 -1.84
N LEU A 104 17.48 13.16 -1.51
CA LEU A 104 18.47 13.11 -0.44
C LEU A 104 19.77 12.55 -0.99
N MET A 105 20.89 13.14 -0.60
CA MET A 105 22.21 12.58 -0.84
C MET A 105 22.67 11.83 0.41
N ASP A 106 23.05 10.57 0.22
CA ASP A 106 23.58 9.75 1.30
C ASP A 106 24.92 10.36 1.78
N PRO A 107 25.07 10.70 3.06
CA PRO A 107 26.28 11.31 3.58
C PRO A 107 27.45 10.33 3.69
N ILE A 108 27.22 9.02 3.54
CA ILE A 108 28.26 7.99 3.70
C ILE A 108 28.93 7.69 2.36
N ASP A 109 28.15 7.38 1.34
CA ASP A 109 28.67 6.95 0.02
C ASP A 109 28.38 7.96 -1.10
N GLY A 110 27.63 9.03 -0.80
CA GLY A 110 27.25 10.04 -1.78
C GLY A 110 26.18 9.58 -2.76
N ALA A 111 25.53 8.44 -2.51
CA ALA A 111 24.43 7.96 -3.35
C ALA A 111 23.26 8.96 -3.34
N TYR A 112 22.65 9.14 -4.51
CA TYR A 112 21.50 10.03 -4.68
C TYR A 112 20.17 9.26 -4.58
N TRP A 113 19.33 9.67 -3.65
CA TRP A 113 18.02 9.06 -3.42
C TRP A 113 16.90 10.01 -3.84
N SER A 114 16.14 9.63 -4.87
CA SER A 114 14.93 10.32 -5.25
C SER A 114 13.76 9.85 -4.38
N GLY A 115 12.92 10.76 -3.93
CA GLY A 115 11.78 10.45 -3.08
C GLY A 115 10.76 9.49 -3.71
N ASN A 116 10.71 9.40 -5.04
CA ASN A 116 9.83 8.48 -5.76
C ASN A 116 10.49 7.13 -6.11
N GLY A 117 11.72 6.86 -5.69
CA GLY A 117 12.44 5.59 -5.85
C GLY A 117 12.11 4.55 -4.78
N TRP A 118 10.87 4.43 -4.39
CA TRP A 118 10.40 3.70 -3.24
C TRP A 118 9.86 2.31 -3.59
N THR A 119 10.05 1.33 -2.70
CA THR A 119 9.59 -0.06 -2.90
C THR A 119 8.46 -0.48 -1.97
N GLY A 120 8.06 0.41 -1.07
CA GLY A 120 6.99 0.15 -0.11
C GLY A 120 5.60 0.49 -0.66
N GLN A 121 4.69 0.76 0.25
CA GLN A 121 3.30 1.13 0.00
C GLN A 121 2.94 2.32 0.89
N PRO A 122 2.23 3.36 0.39
CA PRO A 122 1.66 4.39 1.24
C PRO A 122 0.70 3.78 2.26
N LEU A 123 0.66 4.35 3.45
CA LEU A 123 -0.39 4.04 4.41
C LEU A 123 -1.60 4.91 4.09
N ILE A 124 -2.78 4.39 4.36
CA ILE A 124 -4.04 5.11 4.23
C ILE A 124 -4.77 5.00 5.56
N ALA A 125 -5.23 6.14 6.08
CA ALA A 125 -5.92 6.21 7.35
C ALA A 125 -7.13 7.13 7.27
N GLU A 126 -8.31 6.58 7.50
CA GLU A 126 -9.50 7.37 7.79
C GLU A 126 -9.54 7.64 9.29
N TRP A 127 -9.03 8.82 9.67
CA TRP A 127 -8.92 9.18 11.08
C TRP A 127 -10.28 9.56 11.67
N PRO A 128 -10.70 8.95 12.79
CA PRO A 128 -11.88 9.41 13.53
C PRO A 128 -11.77 10.87 13.93
N TYR A 129 -12.89 11.57 13.96
CA TYR A 129 -12.93 13.00 14.28
C TYR A 129 -12.23 13.30 15.62
N GLU A 130 -12.52 12.53 16.66
CA GLU A 130 -11.94 12.70 18.00
C GLU A 130 -10.42 12.50 18.00
N THR A 131 -9.93 11.54 17.21
CA THR A 131 -8.49 11.30 17.06
C THR A 131 -7.81 12.49 16.40
N ARG A 132 -8.43 13.08 15.38
CA ARG A 132 -7.89 14.30 14.72
C ARG A 132 -7.80 15.49 15.66
N GLN A 133 -8.72 15.62 16.64
CA GLN A 133 -8.70 16.74 17.58
C GLN A 133 -7.48 16.75 18.50
N ILE A 134 -6.87 15.57 18.77
CA ILE A 134 -5.64 15.46 19.55
C ILE A 134 -4.37 15.57 18.71
N MET A 135 -4.48 15.54 17.38
CA MET A 135 -3.35 15.69 16.45
C MET A 135 -3.01 17.18 16.27
N THR A 136 -2.23 17.73 17.20
CA THR A 136 -1.93 19.19 17.22
C THR A 136 -1.13 19.68 16.01
N SER A 137 -0.39 18.79 15.33
CA SER A 137 0.35 19.13 14.10
C SER A 137 -0.52 19.14 12.85
N MET A 138 -1.76 18.61 12.90
CA MET A 138 -2.66 18.63 11.77
C MET A 138 -3.21 20.04 11.55
N HIS A 139 -3.23 20.48 10.29
CA HIS A 139 -3.80 21.78 9.92
C HIS A 139 -5.29 21.86 10.27
N ASP A 140 -5.76 23.04 10.68
CA ASP A 140 -7.14 23.24 11.14
C ASP A 140 -8.18 22.82 10.10
N TRP A 141 -7.89 23.07 8.81
CA TRP A 141 -8.80 22.70 7.74
C TRP A 141 -9.00 21.16 7.68
N ALA A 142 -7.92 20.37 7.84
CA ALA A 142 -7.98 18.92 7.80
C ALA A 142 -8.59 18.33 9.08
N ARG A 143 -8.23 18.90 10.23
CA ARG A 143 -8.74 18.50 11.53
C ARG A 143 -10.26 18.63 11.64
N ASN A 144 -10.83 19.67 11.03
CA ASN A 144 -12.25 20.01 11.13
C ASN A 144 -13.12 19.48 9.98
N GLN A 145 -12.56 18.69 9.05
CA GLN A 145 -13.36 18.01 8.03
C GLN A 145 -14.38 17.06 8.67
N GLU A 146 -15.51 16.84 8.02
CA GLU A 146 -16.47 15.81 8.45
C GLU A 146 -15.81 14.42 8.36
N THR A 147 -15.20 14.11 7.22
CA THR A 147 -14.38 12.91 6.99
C THR A 147 -13.02 13.32 6.47
N LEU A 148 -11.98 12.63 6.87
CA LEU A 148 -10.63 12.82 6.37
C LEU A 148 -9.95 11.48 6.17
N VAL A 149 -9.52 11.22 4.96
CA VAL A 149 -8.67 10.09 4.63
C VAL A 149 -7.28 10.62 4.31
N GLU A 150 -6.30 10.24 5.11
CA GLU A 150 -4.92 10.67 5.01
C GLU A 150 -4.06 9.60 4.36
N VAL A 151 -3.28 9.99 3.36
CA VAL A 151 -2.18 9.20 2.78
C VAL A 151 -0.90 9.58 3.52
N ILE A 152 -0.21 8.59 4.09
CA ILE A 152 1.05 8.80 4.79
C ILE A 152 2.15 8.12 3.98
N TYR A 153 3.12 8.91 3.55
CA TYR A 153 4.17 8.48 2.64
C TYR A 153 5.56 8.77 3.22
N PRO A 154 6.17 7.80 3.92
CA PRO A 154 7.60 7.86 4.25
C PRO A 154 8.41 7.67 2.98
N SER A 155 9.23 8.65 2.62
CA SER A 155 9.85 8.76 1.31
C SER A 155 11.38 8.60 1.36
N MET A 156 11.98 8.22 0.23
CA MET A 156 13.44 8.06 0.14
C MET A 156 14.21 9.37 0.20
N ASP A 157 13.55 10.53 0.06
CA ASP A 157 14.16 11.85 0.21
C ASP A 157 14.31 12.33 1.66
N GLY A 158 13.98 11.46 2.63
CA GLY A 158 14.10 11.75 4.05
C GLY A 158 12.91 12.46 4.66
N TYR A 159 11.84 12.64 3.90
CA TYR A 159 10.59 13.21 4.37
C TYR A 159 9.52 12.13 4.63
N ILE A 160 8.61 12.46 5.53
CA ILE A 160 7.33 11.78 5.69
C ILE A 160 6.25 12.77 5.31
N TYR A 161 5.54 12.49 4.23
CA TYR A 161 4.46 13.33 3.71
C TYR A 161 3.11 12.86 4.23
N PHE A 162 2.19 13.81 4.42
CA PHE A 162 0.84 13.61 4.92
C PHE A 162 -0.14 14.34 4.01
N LEU A 163 -0.89 13.61 3.20
CA LEU A 163 -1.70 14.16 2.13
C LEU A 163 -3.15 13.70 2.26
N GLU A 164 -4.09 14.57 1.96
CA GLU A 164 -5.48 14.14 1.80
C GLU A 164 -5.63 13.28 0.55
N LEU A 165 -6.32 12.15 0.67
CA LEU A 165 -6.45 11.16 -0.41
C LEU A 165 -7.12 11.73 -1.66
N GLU A 166 -8.12 12.61 -1.51
CA GLU A 166 -8.88 13.11 -2.66
C GLU A 166 -8.19 14.24 -3.42
N THR A 167 -7.47 15.11 -2.72
CA THR A 167 -6.91 16.32 -3.33
C THR A 167 -5.40 16.37 -3.41
N GLY A 168 -4.71 15.49 -2.67
CA GLY A 168 -3.27 15.55 -2.51
C GLY A 168 -2.78 16.74 -1.68
N LYS A 169 -3.69 17.49 -1.03
CA LYS A 169 -3.34 18.63 -0.19
C LYS A 169 -2.70 18.16 1.11
N GLU A 170 -1.65 18.84 1.55
CA GLU A 170 -0.98 18.53 2.80
C GLU A 170 -1.91 18.73 4.00
N THR A 171 -2.08 17.67 4.80
CA THR A 171 -2.91 17.69 6.01
C THR A 171 -2.15 18.24 7.20
N ARG A 172 -0.84 18.22 7.15
CA ARG A 172 0.16 18.78 8.08
C ARG A 172 1.47 18.97 7.35
N ASP A 173 2.39 19.70 7.97
CA ASP A 173 3.74 19.87 7.43
C ASP A 173 4.46 18.51 7.36
N ALA A 174 5.19 18.28 6.27
CA ALA A 174 6.02 17.09 6.12
C ALA A 174 7.13 17.05 7.20
N ILE A 175 7.39 15.87 7.73
CA ILE A 175 8.45 15.68 8.73
C ILE A 175 9.73 15.30 8.03
N TYR A 176 10.78 16.12 8.19
CA TYR A 176 12.10 15.81 7.67
C TYR A 176 12.96 15.14 8.72
N MET A 177 13.45 13.93 8.42
CA MET A 177 14.34 13.16 9.31
C MET A 177 15.75 13.01 8.74
N GLY A 178 15.95 13.32 7.46
CA GLY A 178 17.26 13.21 6.81
C GLY A 178 17.78 11.79 6.63
N LEU A 179 16.91 10.78 6.70
CA LEU A 179 17.21 9.37 6.52
C LEU A 179 16.25 8.77 5.49
N THR A 180 16.76 7.91 4.60
CA THR A 180 15.92 7.27 3.58
C THR A 180 14.93 6.29 4.18
N TYR A 181 13.71 6.30 3.67
CA TYR A 181 12.67 5.31 3.96
C TYR A 181 12.41 4.47 2.70
N LYS A 182 12.71 3.18 2.74
CA LYS A 182 12.57 2.28 1.58
C LYS A 182 11.36 1.37 1.70
N GLY A 183 10.90 1.12 2.90
CA GLY A 183 9.79 0.23 3.20
C GLY A 183 8.52 0.96 3.60
N THR A 184 7.45 0.19 3.73
CA THR A 184 6.18 0.67 4.27
C THR A 184 6.30 0.89 5.78
N GLY A 185 5.76 2.01 6.26
CA GLY A 185 5.55 2.21 7.69
C GLY A 185 4.42 1.33 8.23
N THR A 186 4.11 1.49 9.50
CA THR A 186 2.90 0.91 10.10
C THR A 186 2.29 1.90 11.08
N LEU A 187 0.97 1.95 11.12
CA LEU A 187 0.21 2.67 12.13
C LEU A 187 -0.12 1.73 13.29
N ASP A 188 -0.37 2.30 14.46
CA ASP A 188 -0.83 1.51 15.60
C ASP A 188 -2.18 0.86 15.26
N PRO A 189 -2.29 -0.48 15.30
CA PRO A 189 -3.51 -1.18 14.88
C PRO A 189 -4.71 -0.91 15.80
N ARG A 190 -4.50 -0.38 16.98
CA ARG A 190 -5.56 0.04 17.91
C ARG A 190 -6.18 1.40 17.55
N GLY A 191 -5.68 2.06 16.48
CA GLY A 191 -6.18 3.36 16.01
C GLY A 191 -5.58 4.58 16.73
N TYR A 192 -4.54 4.40 17.55
CA TYR A 192 -3.79 5.54 18.07
C TYR A 192 -3.00 6.22 16.94
N PRO A 193 -2.84 7.56 16.98
CA PRO A 193 -2.11 8.29 15.95
C PRO A 193 -0.58 8.14 16.12
N LEU A 194 -0.12 6.90 16.08
CA LEU A 194 1.28 6.53 16.18
C LEU A 194 1.73 5.90 14.86
N LEU A 195 2.82 6.40 14.33
CA LEU A 195 3.45 5.93 13.09
C LEU A 195 4.82 5.32 13.42
N TYR A 196 5.06 4.11 12.98
CA TYR A 196 6.32 3.41 13.07
C TYR A 196 6.93 3.26 11.68
N VAL A 197 8.14 3.75 11.49
CA VAL A 197 8.85 3.66 10.21
C VAL A 197 10.31 3.26 10.46
N GLY A 198 10.81 2.34 9.64
CA GLY A 198 12.21 1.99 9.61
C GLY A 198 12.95 2.85 8.59
N SER A 199 14.11 3.39 8.98
CA SER A 199 14.95 4.19 8.09
C SER A 199 16.40 3.74 8.19
N GLY A 200 17.20 4.08 7.21
CA GLY A 200 18.64 3.84 7.24
C GLY A 200 19.30 3.99 5.88
N TYR A 201 20.61 4.12 5.93
CA TYR A 201 21.48 4.03 4.77
C TYR A 201 22.01 2.61 4.62
N ASN A 202 22.47 2.24 3.41
CA ASN A 202 23.22 1.02 3.25
C ASN A 202 24.59 1.22 3.93
N THR A 203 24.77 0.56 5.07
CA THR A 203 26.11 0.34 5.61
C THR A 203 26.60 -0.95 5.00
N SER A 204 27.47 -0.85 4.01
CA SER A 204 28.25 -2.00 3.50
C SER A 204 29.31 -2.40 4.49
#